data_1eb4dfd5f2a2569ce69d69eaf0764bdf
#
_entry.id   1eb4dfd5f2a2569ce69d69eaf0764bdf
#
_cell.length_a   1.000
_cell.length_b   1.000
_cell.length_c   1.000
_cell.angle_alpha   90.00
_cell.angle_beta   90.00
_cell.angle_gamma   90.00
#
_symmetry.space_group_name_H-M   'P 1'
#
loop_
_entity.id
_entity.type
_entity.pdbx_description
1 polymer ?
#
loop_
_entity_poly.entity_id
_entity_poly.type
_entity_poly.pdbx_seq_one_letter_code
_entity_poly.pdbx_strand_id
1 'polypeptide(L)'
;MALLGPHIKVENLVPLIPANAFRLVEVEGKKYWCFSRHVTIPTLGKVRLVISFDNPELKGNFVVLITNRLDWSAEFIIQTYLRRWPIETFYQESKGQLGLGEYRMRTAETFQKHWCLVFVAYSLLHLHFLELSRAKGSSLPLKSIGEVYRQQGQALVQSLILMVHDLLNGGESVDNVFRLLFVKQAVSL
;
A
#
# COMPACT_ATOMS: atom_id res chain seq x y z
N MET A 1 -37.40 -10.54 -19.11
CA MET A 1 -37.00 -9.85 -17.87
C MET A 1 -36.97 -10.91 -16.77
N ALA A 2 -35.87 -11.63 -16.61
CA ALA A 2 -35.77 -12.70 -15.63
C ALA A 2 -35.56 -12.06 -14.25
N LEU A 3 -36.54 -12.20 -13.39
CA LEU A 3 -36.43 -11.93 -11.98
C LEU A 3 -35.38 -12.93 -11.42
N LEU A 4 -34.17 -12.46 -11.15
CA LEU A 4 -33.25 -13.17 -10.30
C LEU A 4 -33.91 -13.24 -8.93
N GLY A 5 -34.22 -14.45 -8.49
CA GLY A 5 -34.86 -14.70 -7.19
C GLY A 5 -33.97 -14.12 -6.05
N PRO A 6 -34.57 -13.93 -4.87
CA PRO A 6 -33.88 -13.29 -3.75
C PRO A 6 -32.68 -14.15 -3.33
N HIS A 7 -31.48 -13.57 -3.34
CA HIS A 7 -30.25 -14.06 -2.71
C HIS A 7 -29.41 -15.12 -3.47
N ILE A 8 -29.00 -14.85 -4.71
CA ILE A 8 -27.90 -15.58 -5.32
C ILE A 8 -26.57 -14.95 -4.86
N LYS A 9 -25.72 -15.74 -4.18
CA LYS A 9 -24.33 -15.32 -3.93
C LYS A 9 -23.60 -15.12 -5.25
N VAL A 10 -22.73 -14.12 -5.33
CA VAL A 10 -22.01 -13.82 -6.58
C VAL A 10 -21.17 -15.01 -7.06
N GLU A 11 -20.60 -15.77 -6.14
CA GLU A 11 -19.86 -17.02 -6.42
C GLU A 11 -20.68 -18.02 -7.24
N ASN A 12 -21.99 -18.11 -6.96
CA ASN A 12 -22.91 -18.97 -7.69
C ASN A 12 -23.42 -18.33 -8.99
N LEU A 13 -23.33 -17.00 -9.11
CA LEU A 13 -23.73 -16.27 -10.32
C LEU A 13 -22.66 -16.38 -11.41
N VAL A 14 -21.38 -16.31 -11.05
CA VAL A 14 -20.25 -16.27 -12.01
C VAL A 14 -20.29 -17.45 -12.98
N PRO A 15 -20.48 -18.73 -12.55
CA PRO A 15 -20.53 -19.86 -13.46
C PRO A 15 -21.73 -19.86 -14.44
N LEU A 16 -22.78 -19.07 -14.13
CA LEU A 16 -23.98 -18.95 -14.96
C LEU A 16 -23.83 -17.88 -16.05
N ILE A 17 -22.78 -17.08 -16.01
CA ILE A 17 -22.53 -16.02 -16.98
C ILE A 17 -21.81 -16.63 -18.17
N PRO A 18 -22.38 -16.56 -19.38
CA PRO A 18 -21.72 -17.11 -20.56
C PRO A 18 -20.43 -16.33 -20.88
N ALA A 19 -19.39 -17.03 -21.32
CA ALA A 19 -18.06 -16.44 -21.56
C ALA A 19 -18.09 -15.26 -22.54
N ASN A 20 -18.98 -15.30 -23.53
CA ASN A 20 -19.15 -14.22 -24.51
C ASN A 20 -19.78 -12.94 -23.92
N ALA A 21 -20.28 -12.98 -22.70
CA ALA A 21 -20.77 -11.80 -21.97
C ALA A 21 -19.63 -10.99 -21.32
N PHE A 22 -18.43 -11.57 -21.23
CA PHE A 22 -17.25 -10.88 -20.74
C PHE A 22 -16.59 -10.12 -21.90
N ARG A 23 -16.22 -8.88 -21.64
CA ARG A 23 -15.54 -8.00 -22.58
C ARG A 23 -14.14 -7.71 -22.09
N LEU A 24 -13.20 -7.67 -23.01
CA LEU A 24 -11.84 -7.23 -22.74
C LEU A 24 -11.83 -5.73 -22.44
N VAL A 25 -11.22 -5.37 -21.32
CA VAL A 25 -11.00 -3.99 -20.88
C VAL A 25 -9.52 -3.85 -20.55
N GLU A 26 -8.88 -2.81 -21.03
CA GLU A 26 -7.48 -2.52 -20.73
C GLU A 26 -7.40 -1.32 -19.78
N VAL A 27 -6.71 -1.50 -18.66
CA VAL A 27 -6.50 -0.46 -17.64
C VAL A 27 -5.03 -0.44 -17.27
N GLU A 28 -4.36 0.70 -17.45
CA GLU A 28 -2.94 0.89 -17.11
C GLU A 28 -2.01 -0.18 -17.73
N GLY A 29 -2.29 -0.58 -18.98
CA GLY A 29 -1.52 -1.58 -19.71
C GLY A 29 -1.80 -3.04 -19.31
N LYS A 30 -2.75 -3.28 -18.38
CA LYS A 30 -3.20 -4.62 -17.99
C LYS A 30 -4.56 -4.95 -18.58
N LYS A 31 -4.73 -6.20 -18.98
CA LYS A 31 -5.95 -6.72 -19.61
C LYS A 31 -6.83 -7.40 -18.56
N TYR A 32 -8.12 -7.06 -18.60
CA TYR A 32 -9.14 -7.62 -17.71
C TYR A 32 -10.34 -8.07 -18.52
N TRP A 33 -10.91 -9.22 -18.20
CA TRP A 33 -12.14 -9.73 -18.81
C TRP A 33 -13.29 -9.42 -17.87
N CYS A 34 -14.16 -8.52 -18.28
CA CYS A 34 -15.15 -7.88 -17.42
C CYS A 34 -16.57 -8.16 -17.87
N PHE A 35 -17.39 -8.65 -16.97
CA PHE A 35 -18.85 -8.62 -17.07
C PHE A 35 -19.37 -7.42 -16.31
N SER A 36 -20.23 -6.61 -16.94
CA SER A 36 -20.82 -5.44 -16.29
C SER A 36 -22.31 -5.40 -16.51
N ARG A 37 -23.10 -5.24 -15.43
CA ARG A 37 -24.56 -5.18 -15.48
C ARG A 37 -25.12 -4.27 -14.38
N HIS A 38 -26.25 -3.62 -14.67
CA HIS A 38 -27.05 -2.97 -13.64
C HIS A 38 -27.90 -4.02 -12.92
N VAL A 39 -27.83 -4.03 -11.61
CA VAL A 39 -28.59 -4.93 -10.75
C VAL A 39 -29.27 -4.12 -9.63
N THR A 40 -30.33 -4.66 -9.06
CA THR A 40 -30.95 -4.09 -7.87
C THR A 40 -30.65 -4.96 -6.68
N ILE A 41 -30.02 -4.37 -5.67
CA ILE A 41 -29.73 -5.04 -4.39
C ILE A 41 -30.68 -4.46 -3.35
N PRO A 42 -31.40 -5.28 -2.56
CA PRO A 42 -32.42 -4.79 -1.65
C PRO A 42 -31.96 -3.71 -0.67
N THR A 43 -30.72 -3.81 -0.18
CA THR A 43 -30.13 -2.88 0.79
C THR A 43 -29.45 -1.66 0.18
N LEU A 44 -29.09 -1.71 -1.12
CA LEU A 44 -28.30 -0.67 -1.80
C LEU A 44 -29.04 0.01 -2.95
N GLY A 45 -30.21 -0.54 -3.36
CA GLY A 45 -30.95 -0.05 -4.52
C GLY A 45 -30.30 -0.46 -5.85
N LYS A 46 -30.45 0.38 -6.88
CA LYS A 46 -29.82 0.15 -8.19
C LYS A 46 -28.34 0.42 -8.12
N VAL A 47 -27.55 -0.59 -8.52
CA VAL A 47 -26.10 -0.52 -8.56
C VAL A 47 -25.59 -1.06 -9.90
N ARG A 48 -24.37 -0.66 -10.26
CA ARG A 48 -23.62 -1.30 -11.33
C ARG A 48 -22.69 -2.34 -10.72
N LEU A 49 -22.85 -3.57 -11.16
CA LEU A 49 -22.01 -4.71 -10.82
C LEU A 49 -20.98 -4.91 -11.93
N VAL A 50 -19.71 -5.06 -11.55
CA VAL A 50 -18.62 -5.46 -12.43
C VAL A 50 -17.94 -6.68 -11.84
N ILE A 51 -17.82 -7.75 -12.63
CA ILE A 51 -17.05 -8.95 -12.30
C ILE A 51 -15.86 -8.98 -13.25
N SER A 52 -14.65 -9.07 -12.71
CA SER A 52 -13.41 -8.95 -13.47
C SER A 52 -12.48 -10.13 -13.21
N PHE A 53 -11.99 -10.73 -14.28
CA PHE A 53 -10.90 -11.71 -14.29
C PHE A 53 -9.65 -11.10 -14.88
N ASP A 54 -8.49 -11.59 -14.46
CA ASP A 54 -7.17 -11.20 -15.00
C ASP A 54 -6.65 -12.14 -16.11
N ASN A 55 -7.46 -13.12 -16.50
CA ASN A 55 -7.12 -14.11 -17.51
C ASN A 55 -8.31 -14.40 -18.45
N PRO A 56 -8.02 -14.80 -19.72
CA PRO A 56 -9.04 -15.06 -20.74
C PRO A 56 -9.84 -16.35 -20.50
N GLU A 57 -9.31 -17.29 -19.72
CA GLU A 57 -9.96 -18.56 -19.41
C GLU A 57 -11.11 -18.38 -18.41
N LEU A 58 -11.25 -17.20 -17.80
CA LEU A 58 -12.25 -16.86 -16.78
C LEU A 58 -12.21 -17.85 -15.60
N LYS A 59 -10.98 -18.26 -15.20
CA LYS A 59 -10.74 -19.23 -14.13
C LYS A 59 -9.95 -18.61 -12.98
N GLY A 60 -10.10 -19.21 -11.81
CA GLY A 60 -9.36 -18.78 -10.62
C GLY A 60 -10.01 -17.59 -9.91
N ASN A 61 -9.20 -16.68 -9.44
CA ASN A 61 -9.67 -15.54 -8.67
C ASN A 61 -10.33 -14.49 -9.55
N PHE A 62 -11.42 -13.94 -9.07
CA PHE A 62 -12.11 -12.83 -9.70
C PHE A 62 -12.39 -11.72 -8.68
N VAL A 63 -12.52 -10.51 -9.17
CA VAL A 63 -12.85 -9.34 -8.35
C VAL A 63 -14.29 -8.92 -8.65
N VAL A 64 -15.06 -8.64 -7.60
CA VAL A 64 -16.42 -8.14 -7.70
C VAL A 64 -16.47 -6.71 -7.21
N LEU A 65 -16.83 -5.80 -8.09
CA LEU A 65 -16.96 -4.39 -7.78
C LEU A 65 -18.41 -3.95 -7.93
N ILE A 66 -18.87 -3.12 -7.00
CA ILE A 66 -20.22 -2.58 -6.96
C ILE A 66 -20.13 -1.06 -6.77
N THR A 67 -20.90 -0.32 -7.56
CA THR A 67 -21.01 1.13 -7.41
C THR A 67 -22.44 1.61 -7.62
N ASN A 68 -22.82 2.67 -6.93
CA ASN A 68 -24.07 3.39 -7.16
C ASN A 68 -23.99 4.37 -8.36
N ARG A 69 -22.78 4.56 -8.92
CA ARG A 69 -22.56 5.36 -10.13
C ARG A 69 -22.88 4.50 -11.35
N LEU A 70 -24.12 4.58 -11.80
CA LEU A 70 -24.63 3.79 -12.93
C LEU A 70 -24.03 4.22 -14.27
N ASP A 71 -23.58 5.47 -14.34
CA ASP A 71 -22.95 6.12 -15.50
C ASP A 71 -21.48 5.70 -15.74
N TRP A 72 -20.80 5.17 -14.72
CA TRP A 72 -19.39 4.80 -14.82
C TRP A 72 -19.18 3.58 -15.72
N SER A 73 -18.17 3.62 -16.59
CA SER A 73 -17.74 2.47 -17.38
C SER A 73 -17.08 1.40 -16.49
N ALA A 74 -17.03 0.16 -16.97
CA ALA A 74 -16.30 -0.92 -16.26
C ALA A 74 -14.81 -0.58 -16.09
N GLU A 75 -14.21 0.01 -17.12
CA GLU A 75 -12.83 0.49 -17.13
C GLU A 75 -12.59 1.50 -15.98
N PHE A 76 -13.41 2.54 -15.89
CA PHE A 76 -13.27 3.56 -14.86
C PHE A 76 -13.48 3.01 -13.45
N ILE A 77 -14.40 2.04 -13.29
CA ILE A 77 -14.63 1.36 -12.00
C ILE A 77 -13.38 0.56 -11.59
N ILE A 78 -12.78 -0.19 -12.51
CA ILE A 78 -11.55 -0.96 -12.26
C ILE A 78 -10.40 -0.01 -11.95
N GLN A 79 -10.20 1.04 -12.75
CA GLN A 79 -9.16 2.04 -12.49
C GLN A 79 -9.30 2.68 -11.11
N THR A 80 -10.53 3.03 -10.73
CA THR A 80 -10.81 3.59 -9.40
C THR A 80 -10.49 2.59 -8.28
N TYR A 81 -10.81 1.31 -8.49
CA TYR A 81 -10.48 0.25 -7.55
C TYR A 81 -8.97 0.05 -7.42
N LEU A 82 -8.24 0.05 -8.52
CA LEU A 82 -6.77 -0.11 -8.50
C LEU A 82 -6.08 1.01 -7.72
N ARG A 83 -6.62 2.22 -7.73
CA ARG A 83 -6.12 3.35 -6.93
C ARG A 83 -6.25 3.14 -5.42
N ARG A 84 -7.05 2.17 -4.97
CA ARG A 84 -7.15 1.79 -3.56
C ARG A 84 -5.95 0.96 -3.09
N TRP A 85 -5.29 0.22 -3.98
CA TRP A 85 -4.17 -0.65 -3.65
C TRP A 85 -3.02 0.04 -2.90
N PRO A 86 -2.63 1.28 -3.22
CA PRO A 86 -1.62 2.01 -2.45
C PRO A 86 -1.92 2.14 -0.96
N ILE A 87 -3.19 2.16 -0.55
CA ILE A 87 -3.59 2.21 0.86
C ILE A 87 -3.22 0.91 1.57
N GLU A 88 -3.47 -0.23 0.93
CA GLU A 88 -3.10 -1.55 1.48
C GLU A 88 -1.59 -1.71 1.57
N THR A 89 -0.87 -1.29 0.54
CA THR A 89 0.59 -1.26 0.52
C THR A 89 1.13 -0.37 1.65
N PHE A 90 0.57 0.83 1.83
CA PHE A 90 0.93 1.72 2.93
C PHE A 90 0.79 1.01 4.29
N TYR A 91 -0.35 0.38 4.57
CA TYR A 91 -0.55 -0.31 5.84
C TYR A 91 0.39 -1.50 6.02
N GLN A 92 0.61 -2.28 4.97
CA GLN A 92 1.52 -3.42 5.01
C GLN A 92 2.96 -3.00 5.29
N GLU A 93 3.46 -2.00 4.57
CA GLU A 93 4.82 -1.48 4.73
C GLU A 93 5.00 -0.76 6.07
N SER A 94 4.01 0.04 6.48
CA SER A 94 4.04 0.73 7.77
C SER A 94 4.03 -0.23 8.95
N LYS A 95 3.29 -1.33 8.88
CA LYS A 95 3.33 -2.40 9.89
C LYS A 95 4.66 -3.14 9.88
N GLY A 96 5.17 -3.48 8.70
CA GLY A 96 6.39 -4.28 8.57
C GLY A 96 7.69 -3.51 8.83
N GLN A 97 7.72 -2.20 8.60
CA GLN A 97 8.96 -1.41 8.61
C GLN A 97 8.95 -0.26 9.63
N LEU A 98 7.78 0.30 9.94
CA LEU A 98 7.66 1.52 10.75
C LEU A 98 6.97 1.28 12.10
N GLY A 99 6.69 0.02 12.46
CA GLY A 99 6.10 -0.33 13.74
C GLY A 99 4.65 0.12 13.92
N LEU A 100 3.89 0.31 12.83
CA LEU A 100 2.47 0.61 12.93
C LEU A 100 1.72 -0.58 13.53
N GLY A 101 1.23 -0.41 14.76
CA GLY A 101 0.55 -1.46 15.53
C GLY A 101 1.43 -2.17 16.56
N GLU A 102 2.74 -1.90 16.62
CA GLU A 102 3.67 -2.48 17.61
C GLU A 102 3.84 -1.62 18.87
N TYR A 103 2.96 -0.68 19.10
CA TYR A 103 3.05 0.25 20.21
C TYR A 103 2.32 -0.28 21.45
N ARG A 104 2.92 -0.03 22.64
CA ARG A 104 2.32 -0.31 23.95
C ARG A 104 1.86 0.99 24.64
N MET A 105 1.05 1.78 23.93
CA MET A 105 0.62 3.10 24.42
C MET A 105 -0.72 2.99 25.13
N ARG A 106 -0.89 3.76 26.22
CA ARG A 106 -2.09 3.70 27.07
C ARG A 106 -3.07 4.85 26.83
N THR A 107 -2.66 5.92 26.17
CA THR A 107 -3.49 7.10 25.96
C THR A 107 -3.78 7.33 24.46
N ALA A 108 -4.99 7.83 24.16
CA ALA A 108 -5.40 8.15 22.79
C ALA A 108 -4.49 9.22 22.15
N GLU A 109 -4.03 10.19 22.93
CA GLU A 109 -3.12 11.24 22.44
C GLU A 109 -1.78 10.67 21.97
N THR A 110 -1.17 9.78 22.76
CA THR A 110 0.11 9.14 22.41
C THR A 110 -0.05 8.25 21.16
N PHE A 111 -1.20 7.58 21.06
CA PHE A 111 -1.56 6.82 19.87
C PHE A 111 -1.61 7.69 18.62
N GLN A 112 -2.29 8.83 18.68
CA GLN A 112 -2.37 9.78 17.55
C GLN A 112 -0.99 10.32 17.16
N LYS A 113 -0.16 10.69 18.13
CA LYS A 113 1.21 11.16 17.88
C LYS A 113 2.05 10.09 17.19
N HIS A 114 1.97 8.84 17.62
CA HIS A 114 2.66 7.71 16.97
C HIS A 114 2.22 7.54 15.52
N TRP A 115 0.91 7.57 15.26
CA TRP A 115 0.38 7.47 13.91
C TRP A 115 0.87 8.61 13.02
N CYS A 116 0.86 9.85 13.53
CA CYS A 116 1.40 11.00 12.79
C CYS A 116 2.87 10.79 12.43
N LEU A 117 3.69 10.28 13.36
CA LEU A 117 5.10 9.99 13.09
C LEU A 117 5.27 8.91 12.02
N VAL A 118 4.47 7.85 12.06
CA VAL A 118 4.49 6.80 11.03
C VAL A 118 4.11 7.37 9.66
N PHE A 119 3.06 8.19 9.58
CA PHE A 119 2.66 8.84 8.33
C PHE A 119 3.77 9.75 7.77
N VAL A 120 4.41 10.55 8.63
CA VAL A 120 5.52 11.43 8.23
C VAL A 120 6.70 10.58 7.74
N ALA A 121 7.11 9.56 8.49
CA ALA A 121 8.22 8.68 8.13
C ALA A 121 7.95 7.98 6.78
N TYR A 122 6.75 7.44 6.60
CA TYR A 122 6.36 6.82 5.33
C TYR A 122 6.41 7.82 4.17
N SER A 123 5.90 9.02 4.38
CA SER A 123 5.91 10.06 3.34
C SER A 123 7.33 10.47 2.93
N LEU A 124 8.24 10.62 3.91
CA LEU A 124 9.64 10.93 3.63
C LEU A 124 10.35 9.80 2.88
N LEU A 125 10.14 8.55 3.29
CA LEU A 125 10.68 7.38 2.58
C LEU A 125 10.14 7.28 1.15
N HIS A 126 8.85 7.59 0.96
CA HIS A 126 8.24 7.57 -0.37
C HIS A 126 8.78 8.68 -1.27
N LEU A 127 8.94 9.90 -0.76
CA LEU A 127 9.58 10.99 -1.49
C LEU A 127 11.01 10.62 -1.90
N HIS A 128 11.79 10.10 -0.97
CA HIS A 128 13.15 9.66 -1.24
C HIS A 128 13.20 8.52 -2.27
N PHE A 129 12.27 7.56 -2.20
CA PHE A 129 12.10 6.54 -3.22
C PHE A 129 11.87 7.13 -4.61
N LEU A 130 10.99 8.14 -4.71
CA LEU A 130 10.70 8.81 -5.97
C LEU A 130 11.92 9.60 -6.51
N GLU A 131 12.66 10.26 -5.64
CA GLU A 131 13.89 10.99 -6.01
C GLU A 131 14.94 10.02 -6.56
N LEU A 132 15.20 8.93 -5.86
CA LEU A 132 16.15 7.90 -6.30
C LEU A 132 15.71 7.24 -7.61
N SER A 133 14.42 7.00 -7.78
CA SER A 133 13.87 6.43 -9.02
C SER A 133 14.02 7.36 -10.22
N ARG A 134 13.95 8.67 -9.99
CA ARG A 134 14.17 9.70 -11.03
C ARG A 134 15.65 9.87 -11.38
N ALA A 135 16.52 9.86 -10.37
CA ALA A 135 17.97 10.12 -10.54
C ALA A 135 18.72 8.99 -11.25
N LYS A 136 18.27 7.75 -11.08
CA LYS A 136 19.00 6.55 -11.56
C LYS A 136 18.65 6.07 -12.96
N GLY A 137 17.97 6.87 -13.78
CA GLY A 137 17.69 6.55 -15.19
C GLY A 137 17.79 5.05 -15.52
N SER A 138 16.76 4.27 -15.28
CA SER A 138 16.50 2.90 -15.74
C SER A 138 17.41 1.73 -15.32
N SER A 139 18.56 1.91 -14.69
CA SER A 139 19.50 0.80 -14.54
C SER A 139 19.41 -0.05 -13.27
N LEU A 140 18.72 0.41 -12.22
CA LEU A 140 18.39 -0.38 -11.02
C LEU A 140 17.12 0.19 -10.37
N PRO A 141 15.94 -0.27 -10.75
CA PRO A 141 14.72 0.18 -10.09
C PRO A 141 14.72 -0.34 -8.65
N LEU A 142 14.75 0.60 -7.70
CA LEU A 142 14.33 0.27 -6.34
C LEU A 142 12.90 -0.30 -6.44
N LYS A 143 12.71 -1.53 -5.95
CA LYS A 143 11.46 -2.26 -6.15
C LYS A 143 10.41 -1.92 -5.09
N SER A 144 10.83 -1.32 -3.94
CA SER A 144 9.92 -1.05 -2.83
C SER A 144 10.48 0.00 -1.86
N ILE A 145 9.59 0.61 -1.08
CA ILE A 145 9.94 1.47 0.06
C ILE A 145 10.76 0.70 1.10
N GLY A 146 10.51 -0.61 1.26
CA GLY A 146 11.31 -1.46 2.15
C GLY A 146 12.78 -1.54 1.77
N GLU A 147 13.14 -1.41 0.49
CA GLU A 147 14.55 -1.30 0.07
C GLU A 147 15.14 0.04 0.49
N VAL A 148 14.40 1.14 0.31
CA VAL A 148 14.84 2.47 0.76
C VAL A 148 15.04 2.48 2.26
N TYR A 149 14.12 1.89 3.03
CA TYR A 149 14.23 1.75 4.49
C TYR A 149 15.52 1.03 4.89
N ARG A 150 15.83 -0.12 4.27
CA ARG A 150 17.06 -0.86 4.53
C ARG A 150 18.33 -0.09 4.15
N GLN A 151 18.31 0.61 3.01
CA GLN A 151 19.42 1.46 2.58
C GLN A 151 19.66 2.61 3.57
N GLN A 152 18.61 3.25 4.04
CA GLN A 152 18.73 4.30 5.06
C GLN A 152 19.27 3.76 6.38
N GLY A 153 18.82 2.56 6.81
CA GLY A 153 19.35 1.90 7.99
C GLY A 153 20.85 1.60 7.85
N GLN A 154 21.29 1.10 6.70
CA GLN A 154 22.69 0.85 6.41
C GLN A 154 23.52 2.15 6.39
N ALA A 155 23.02 3.21 5.74
CA ALA A 155 23.67 4.51 5.70
C ALA A 155 23.82 5.12 7.11
N LEU A 156 22.81 4.97 7.95
CA LEU A 156 22.86 5.41 9.35
C LEU A 156 23.95 4.68 10.13
N VAL A 157 24.03 3.34 10.01
CA VAL A 157 25.07 2.54 10.66
C VAL A 157 26.47 2.94 10.16
N GLN A 158 26.63 3.13 8.85
CA GLN A 158 27.90 3.59 8.28
C GLN A 158 28.30 4.97 8.82
N SER A 159 27.37 5.92 8.86
CA SER A 159 27.61 7.26 9.40
C SER A 159 28.00 7.22 10.87
N LEU A 160 27.35 6.34 11.65
CA LEU A 160 27.66 6.14 13.06
C LEU A 160 29.08 5.58 13.25
N ILE A 161 29.48 4.58 12.46
CA ILE A 161 30.84 4.00 12.49
C ILE A 161 31.88 5.07 12.15
N LEU A 162 31.65 5.87 11.10
CA LEU A 162 32.57 6.94 10.73
C LEU A 162 32.67 7.99 11.83
N MET A 163 31.55 8.39 12.44
CA MET A 163 31.56 9.34 13.56
C MET A 163 32.35 8.80 14.76
N VAL A 164 32.17 7.54 15.13
CA VAL A 164 32.92 6.89 16.20
C VAL A 164 34.41 6.87 15.87
N HIS A 165 34.77 6.48 14.66
CA HIS A 165 36.15 6.46 14.17
C HIS A 165 36.80 7.85 14.27
N ASP A 166 36.12 8.89 13.82
CA ASP A 166 36.63 10.27 13.84
C ASP A 166 36.81 10.80 15.26
N LEU A 167 35.85 10.48 16.17
CA LEU A 167 35.98 10.84 17.59
C LEU A 167 37.22 10.17 18.25
N LEU A 168 37.41 8.88 18.00
CA LEU A 168 38.57 8.14 18.54
C LEU A 168 39.91 8.66 17.96
N ASN A 169 39.94 8.95 16.67
CA ASN A 169 41.15 9.55 16.04
C ASN A 169 41.41 10.99 16.53
N GLY A 170 40.34 11.70 16.93
CA GLY A 170 40.44 13.02 17.57
C GLY A 170 40.95 12.99 19.02
N GLY A 171 41.22 11.79 19.58
CA GLY A 171 41.74 11.60 20.94
C GLY A 171 40.67 11.42 22.02
N GLU A 172 39.38 11.28 21.63
CA GLU A 172 38.35 10.96 22.59
C GLU A 172 38.52 9.53 23.14
N SER A 173 38.26 9.35 24.43
CA SER A 173 38.25 8.02 25.02
C SER A 173 37.01 7.22 24.64
N VAL A 174 37.17 5.89 24.60
CA VAL A 174 36.05 4.99 24.33
C VAL A 174 34.85 5.24 25.27
N ASP A 175 35.13 5.50 26.56
CA ASP A 175 34.09 5.80 27.56
C ASP A 175 33.33 7.10 27.24
N ASN A 176 34.03 8.13 26.74
CA ASN A 176 33.41 9.37 26.31
C ASN A 176 32.54 9.15 25.07
N VAL A 177 33.01 8.37 24.11
CA VAL A 177 32.20 8.02 22.93
C VAL A 177 30.92 7.26 23.34
N PHE A 178 31.03 6.31 24.26
CA PHE A 178 29.83 5.63 24.81
C PHE A 178 28.88 6.58 25.51
N ARG A 179 29.39 7.54 26.30
CA ARG A 179 28.54 8.56 26.92
C ARG A 179 27.82 9.44 25.91
N LEU A 180 28.49 9.84 24.83
CA LEU A 180 27.87 10.63 23.76
C LEU A 180 26.76 9.88 23.03
N LEU A 181 26.94 8.57 22.82
CA LEU A 181 25.99 7.75 22.06
C LEU A 181 24.81 7.24 22.90
N PHE A 182 25.03 6.90 24.16
CA PHE A 182 24.04 6.14 24.95
C PHE A 182 23.56 6.83 26.22
N VAL A 183 24.27 7.84 26.71
CA VAL A 183 23.76 8.59 27.88
C VAL A 183 22.73 9.60 27.39
N LYS A 184 21.50 9.46 27.84
CA LYS A 184 20.48 10.49 27.71
C LYS A 184 21.06 11.79 28.30
N GLN A 185 21.32 12.78 27.47
CA GLN A 185 21.43 14.14 27.95
C GLN A 185 20.11 14.44 28.63
N ALA A 186 20.12 14.61 29.94
CA ALA A 186 19.00 15.15 30.68
C ALA A 186 18.80 16.56 30.11
N VAL A 187 17.82 16.69 29.22
CA VAL A 187 17.34 18.00 28.80
C VAL A 187 16.70 18.60 30.04
N SER A 188 17.41 19.48 30.72
CA SER A 188 16.84 20.36 31.72
C SER A 188 15.86 21.28 30.98
N LEU A 189 14.56 21.03 31.19
CA LEU A 189 13.48 21.94 30.88
C LEU A 189 13.47 23.09 31.86
#